data_8bbb7af4ba212319a3cae01726b258ac
#
_entry.id   8bbb7af4ba212319a3cae01726b258ac
#
_cell.length_a   1.000
_cell.length_b   1.000
_cell.length_c   1.000
_cell.angle_alpha   90.00
_cell.angle_beta   90.00
_cell.angle_gamma   90.00
#
_symmetry.space_group_name_H-M   'P 1'
#
loop_
_entity.id
_entity.type
_entity.pdbx_description
1 polymer ?
#
loop_
_entity_poly.entity_id
_entity_poly.type
_entity_poly.pdbx_seq_one_letter_code
_entity_poly.pdbx_strand_id
1 'polypeptide(L)'
;MTINGSQWGFQYSPYVYYNEHCIVFNSQHVPMRIEHATFCKLFDFVKQFPHYFVGSNADLPIVGGSILSHDHFQGGHYEFAMAKAPVEKNFSVAGYEDVDAGIVAWPMSVIRLSGMDTDRIIALADVILNKWREYTDEEAFIYAYTDNEPHNTITPIARKRGDKFELDLVLRNNITTEEHPLGVYHPHAKLHHIKKENIGLIEVMGLAVLPARLKGEMAHLKEAILAGKDLRADEELAKHADWVDEFRPKYDAITAENIDGIVEKEIGLVFMQVLEDAGVYKRTEEGQKAFDRFIKCL
;
A
#
# COMPACT_ATOMS: atom_id res chain seq x y z
N MET A 1 -5.02 -26.33 3.49
CA MET A 1 -5.25 -25.90 4.90
C MET A 1 -6.69 -25.45 5.09
N THR A 2 -7.15 -25.37 6.33
CA THR A 2 -8.48 -24.82 6.63
C THR A 2 -8.33 -23.41 7.19
N ILE A 3 -9.07 -22.47 6.64
CA ILE A 3 -9.14 -21.08 7.12
C ILE A 3 -10.60 -20.69 7.27
N ASN A 4 -10.99 -20.24 8.44
CA ASN A 4 -12.36 -19.84 8.78
C ASN A 4 -13.41 -20.86 8.28
N GLY A 5 -13.16 -22.16 8.56
CA GLY A 5 -14.04 -23.26 8.21
C GLY A 5 -14.07 -23.69 6.73
N SER A 6 -13.31 -23.06 5.84
CA SER A 6 -13.24 -23.39 4.42
C SER A 6 -11.85 -23.89 4.00
N GLN A 7 -11.78 -24.57 2.85
CA GLN A 7 -10.53 -25.12 2.33
C GLN A 7 -9.78 -24.08 1.52
N TRP A 8 -8.46 -23.99 1.76
CA TRP A 8 -7.55 -23.04 1.10
C TRP A 8 -6.29 -23.75 0.65
N GLY A 9 -5.79 -23.33 -0.51
CA GLY A 9 -4.45 -23.66 -0.98
C GLY A 9 -3.41 -22.76 -0.36
N PHE A 10 -2.20 -23.27 -0.16
CA PHE A 10 -1.03 -22.53 0.25
C PHE A 10 0.12 -22.90 -0.69
N GLN A 11 0.78 -21.91 -1.27
CA GLN A 11 1.97 -22.13 -2.09
C GLN A 11 2.97 -20.99 -1.93
N TYR A 12 4.25 -21.29 -2.00
CA TYR A 12 5.26 -20.27 -2.16
C TYR A 12 5.20 -19.67 -3.57
N SER A 13 5.30 -18.35 -3.62
CA SER A 13 5.31 -17.64 -4.90
C SER A 13 6.59 -17.91 -5.67
N PRO A 14 6.53 -18.15 -6.99
CA PRO A 14 7.73 -18.19 -7.83
C PRO A 14 8.43 -16.81 -7.91
N TYR A 15 7.70 -15.73 -7.61
CA TYR A 15 8.25 -14.38 -7.49
C TYR A 15 8.69 -14.14 -6.05
N VAL A 16 9.96 -14.32 -5.77
CA VAL A 16 10.54 -14.18 -4.43
C VAL A 16 10.83 -12.71 -4.15
N TYR A 17 9.80 -11.92 -3.89
CA TYR A 17 9.97 -10.50 -3.56
C TYR A 17 10.53 -10.30 -2.15
N TYR A 18 10.25 -11.22 -1.23
CA TYR A 18 10.71 -11.21 0.15
C TYR A 18 10.73 -12.65 0.69
N ASN A 19 11.30 -12.83 1.89
CA ASN A 19 11.48 -14.16 2.49
C ASN A 19 10.14 -14.86 2.69
N GLU A 20 10.08 -16.11 2.22
CA GLU A 20 8.90 -17.00 2.31
C GLU A 20 7.62 -16.39 1.71
N HIS A 21 7.76 -15.54 0.66
CA HIS A 21 6.62 -15.00 -0.06
C HIS A 21 5.67 -16.11 -0.49
N CYS A 22 4.45 -16.08 0.02
CA CYS A 22 3.43 -17.08 -0.25
C CYS A 22 2.10 -16.48 -0.69
N ILE A 23 1.34 -17.30 -1.39
CA ILE A 23 -0.03 -16.99 -1.81
C ILE A 23 -0.94 -18.02 -1.14
N VAL A 24 -1.98 -17.53 -0.48
CA VAL A 24 -3.01 -18.30 0.19
C VAL A 24 -4.31 -18.04 -0.56
N PHE A 25 -4.86 -19.05 -1.22
CA PHE A 25 -5.98 -18.87 -2.14
C PHE A 25 -7.15 -19.81 -1.81
N ASN A 26 -8.36 -19.28 -1.98
CA ASN A 26 -9.57 -20.05 -1.77
C ASN A 26 -9.62 -21.24 -2.74
N SER A 27 -9.95 -22.44 -2.26
CA SER A 27 -10.13 -23.62 -3.12
C SER A 27 -11.33 -23.49 -4.07
N GLN A 28 -12.27 -22.60 -3.77
CA GLN A 28 -13.37 -22.23 -4.64
C GLN A 28 -13.03 -20.95 -5.40
N HIS A 29 -13.34 -20.91 -6.68
CA HIS A 29 -13.13 -19.74 -7.51
C HIS A 29 -14.25 -18.71 -7.27
N VAL A 30 -14.11 -17.93 -6.20
CA VAL A 30 -15.06 -16.89 -5.80
C VAL A 30 -14.39 -15.50 -5.86
N PRO A 31 -15.11 -14.43 -6.21
CA PRO A 31 -14.55 -13.09 -6.23
C PRO A 31 -14.03 -12.65 -4.86
N MET A 32 -13.00 -11.81 -4.88
CA MET A 32 -12.51 -11.13 -3.68
C MET A 32 -13.57 -10.18 -3.13
N ARG A 33 -13.68 -10.16 -1.82
CA ARG A 33 -14.48 -9.17 -1.08
C ARG A 33 -13.76 -8.84 0.22
N ILE A 34 -13.68 -7.55 0.54
CA ILE A 34 -13.22 -7.10 1.84
C ILE A 34 -14.45 -6.93 2.73
N GLU A 35 -14.58 -7.79 3.71
CA GLU A 35 -15.72 -7.86 4.62
C GLU A 35 -15.30 -8.45 5.97
N HIS A 36 -16.19 -8.50 6.93
CA HIS A 36 -15.96 -9.09 8.25
C HIS A 36 -15.25 -10.46 8.18
N ALA A 37 -15.72 -11.34 7.28
CA ALA A 37 -15.14 -12.67 7.07
C ALA A 37 -13.68 -12.61 6.60
N THR A 38 -13.27 -11.56 5.88
CA THR A 38 -11.87 -11.37 5.47
C THR A 38 -10.98 -11.21 6.69
N PHE A 39 -11.36 -10.38 7.64
CA PHE A 39 -10.58 -10.17 8.88
C PHE A 39 -10.50 -11.45 9.71
N CYS A 40 -11.60 -12.22 9.79
CA CYS A 40 -11.60 -13.55 10.43
C CYS A 40 -10.58 -14.49 9.77
N LYS A 41 -10.58 -14.54 8.42
CA LYS A 41 -9.65 -15.38 7.66
C LYS A 41 -8.19 -15.00 7.87
N LEU A 42 -7.88 -13.69 7.86
CA LEU A 42 -6.53 -13.19 8.09
C LEU A 42 -6.02 -13.58 9.48
N PHE A 43 -6.81 -13.39 10.54
CA PHE A 43 -6.39 -13.77 11.88
C PHE A 43 -6.36 -15.28 12.10
N ASP A 44 -7.24 -16.04 11.49
CA ASP A 44 -7.15 -17.51 11.54
C ASP A 44 -5.84 -18.01 10.93
N PHE A 45 -5.42 -17.42 9.80
CA PHE A 45 -4.10 -17.71 9.22
C PHE A 45 -2.95 -17.34 10.19
N VAL A 46 -2.97 -16.12 10.76
CA VAL A 46 -1.92 -15.66 11.68
C VAL A 46 -1.86 -16.51 12.96
N LYS A 47 -3.00 -17.03 13.45
CA LYS A 47 -3.02 -17.96 14.58
C LYS A 47 -2.33 -19.28 14.25
N GLN A 48 -2.47 -19.78 13.00
CA GLN A 48 -1.80 -20.99 12.52
C GLN A 48 -0.30 -20.76 12.21
N PHE A 49 0.04 -19.56 11.71
CA PHE A 49 1.41 -19.15 11.34
C PHE A 49 1.81 -17.83 12.02
N PRO A 50 2.08 -17.83 13.33
CA PRO A 50 2.27 -16.61 14.10
C PRO A 50 3.55 -15.83 13.76
N HIS A 51 4.45 -16.42 12.99
CA HIS A 51 5.66 -15.78 12.48
C HIS A 51 5.49 -15.15 11.09
N TYR A 52 4.31 -15.31 10.47
CA TYR A 52 3.97 -14.71 9.19
C TYR A 52 3.09 -13.47 9.39
N PHE A 53 3.23 -12.54 8.45
CA PHE A 53 2.14 -11.61 8.14
C PHE A 53 1.26 -12.22 7.05
N VAL A 54 0.04 -11.72 6.90
CA VAL A 54 -0.85 -12.00 5.77
C VAL A 54 -1.71 -10.78 5.49
N GLY A 55 -1.95 -10.49 4.21
CA GLY A 55 -2.80 -9.37 3.81
C GLY A 55 -3.59 -9.68 2.55
N SER A 56 -4.63 -8.90 2.33
CA SER A 56 -5.44 -8.92 1.11
C SER A 56 -5.20 -7.67 0.28
N ASN A 57 -5.16 -7.79 -1.04
CA ASN A 57 -5.38 -6.64 -1.89
C ASN A 57 -6.78 -6.06 -1.65
N ALA A 58 -6.98 -4.81 -2.03
CA ALA A 58 -8.30 -4.21 -2.08
C ALA A 58 -9.20 -4.91 -3.13
N ASP A 59 -10.51 -4.89 -2.91
CA ASP A 59 -11.50 -5.58 -3.74
C ASP A 59 -12.10 -4.72 -4.87
N LEU A 60 -11.59 -3.51 -5.06
CA LEU A 60 -11.99 -2.60 -6.15
C LEU A 60 -10.88 -2.47 -7.20
N PRO A 61 -11.22 -2.26 -8.49
CA PRO A 61 -10.22 -2.01 -9.54
C PRO A 61 -9.40 -0.75 -9.23
N ILE A 62 -8.26 -0.61 -9.91
CA ILE A 62 -7.32 0.51 -9.79
C ILE A 62 -6.49 0.46 -8.48
N VAL A 63 -7.12 0.23 -7.34
CA VAL A 63 -6.48 0.21 -6.01
C VAL A 63 -6.25 -1.20 -5.47
N GLY A 64 -6.67 -2.22 -6.20
CA GLY A 64 -6.50 -3.62 -5.87
C GLY A 64 -5.38 -4.30 -6.65
N GLY A 65 -5.24 -5.59 -6.43
CA GLY A 65 -4.41 -6.46 -7.26
C GLY A 65 -5.03 -6.72 -8.64
N SER A 66 -4.29 -7.41 -9.48
CA SER A 66 -4.73 -7.74 -10.86
C SER A 66 -5.82 -8.83 -10.92
N ILE A 67 -6.01 -9.60 -9.84
CA ILE A 67 -6.93 -10.74 -9.78
C ILE A 67 -8.00 -10.46 -8.73
N LEU A 68 -9.13 -9.90 -9.15
CA LEU A 68 -10.29 -9.65 -8.29
C LEU A 68 -11.31 -10.80 -8.33
N SER A 69 -11.21 -11.68 -9.32
CA SER A 69 -12.16 -12.78 -9.54
C SER A 69 -11.91 -14.01 -8.67
N HIS A 70 -10.77 -14.09 -7.97
CA HIS A 70 -10.41 -15.21 -7.13
C HIS A 70 -9.90 -14.74 -5.76
N ASP A 71 -10.63 -15.09 -4.70
CA ASP A 71 -10.30 -14.72 -3.31
C ASP A 71 -8.95 -15.32 -2.90
N HIS A 72 -7.98 -14.46 -2.59
CA HIS A 72 -6.62 -14.84 -2.23
C HIS A 72 -5.96 -13.81 -1.34
N PHE A 73 -4.98 -14.25 -0.58
CA PHE A 73 -4.12 -13.43 0.27
C PHE A 73 -2.65 -13.63 -0.11
N GLN A 74 -1.82 -12.67 0.26
CA GLN A 74 -0.38 -12.79 0.20
C GLN A 74 0.20 -12.70 1.62
N GLY A 75 1.19 -13.53 1.90
CA GLY A 75 1.81 -13.61 3.20
C GLY A 75 3.30 -13.96 3.09
N GLY A 76 3.93 -14.11 4.25
CA GLY A 76 5.33 -14.53 4.33
C GLY A 76 6.00 -14.13 5.63
N HIS A 77 7.26 -14.55 5.79
CA HIS A 77 8.09 -14.24 6.95
C HIS A 77 8.98 -13.03 6.63
N TYR A 78 8.38 -11.85 6.68
CA TYR A 78 9.10 -10.60 6.39
C TYR A 78 8.48 -9.43 7.15
N GLU A 79 9.29 -8.53 7.67
CA GLU A 79 8.85 -7.32 8.34
C GLU A 79 9.07 -6.09 7.46
N PHE A 80 8.00 -5.61 6.85
CA PHE A 80 8.01 -4.44 5.96
C PHE A 80 8.23 -3.12 6.69
N ALA A 81 8.63 -2.09 5.94
CA ALA A 81 8.84 -0.75 6.47
C ALA A 81 7.57 -0.19 7.16
N MET A 82 6.39 -0.41 6.58
CA MET A 82 5.11 0.01 7.18
C MET A 82 4.87 -0.65 8.56
N ALA A 83 5.23 -1.94 8.71
CA ALA A 83 5.09 -2.63 9.99
C ALA A 83 5.97 -2.01 11.10
N LYS A 84 7.15 -1.47 10.73
CA LYS A 84 8.09 -0.78 11.63
C LYS A 84 7.72 0.67 11.92
N ALA A 85 6.88 1.27 11.07
CA ALA A 85 6.48 2.65 11.21
C ALA A 85 5.72 2.85 12.54
N PRO A 86 6.02 3.93 13.29
CA PRO A 86 5.36 4.20 14.56
C PRO A 86 3.92 4.67 14.36
N VAL A 87 3.10 4.50 15.38
CA VAL A 87 1.82 5.19 15.50
C VAL A 87 2.11 6.65 15.87
N GLU A 88 1.67 7.58 15.04
CA GLU A 88 1.88 9.03 15.27
C GLU A 88 0.72 9.67 16.05
N LYS A 89 -0.47 9.08 15.99
CA LYS A 89 -1.64 9.58 16.67
C LYS A 89 -2.53 8.43 17.13
N ASN A 90 -2.71 8.32 18.46
CA ASN A 90 -3.66 7.36 19.04
C ASN A 90 -5.06 7.97 19.10
N PHE A 91 -6.08 7.13 18.99
CA PHE A 91 -7.47 7.47 19.25
C PHE A 91 -8.19 6.29 19.90
N SER A 92 -9.36 6.56 20.47
CA SER A 92 -10.21 5.53 21.09
C SER A 92 -11.59 5.56 20.45
N VAL A 93 -12.18 4.37 20.26
CA VAL A 93 -13.54 4.21 19.75
C VAL A 93 -14.42 3.70 20.88
N ALA A 94 -15.57 4.35 21.08
CA ALA A 94 -16.49 3.98 22.16
C ALA A 94 -16.95 2.52 22.06
N GLY A 95 -16.82 1.77 23.15
CA GLY A 95 -17.11 0.34 23.22
C GLY A 95 -15.97 -0.57 22.73
N TYR A 96 -14.80 0.01 22.36
CA TYR A 96 -13.60 -0.72 21.94
C TYR A 96 -12.34 -0.20 22.64
N GLU A 97 -12.45 0.24 23.89
CA GLU A 97 -11.36 0.81 24.69
C GLU A 97 -10.26 -0.22 25.01
N ASP A 98 -10.55 -1.49 24.80
CA ASP A 98 -9.63 -2.63 24.94
C ASP A 98 -8.78 -2.89 23.67
N VAL A 99 -9.03 -2.17 22.58
CA VAL A 99 -8.24 -2.23 21.33
C VAL A 99 -7.45 -0.94 21.19
N ASP A 100 -6.13 -1.04 21.15
CA ASP A 100 -5.28 0.10 20.80
C ASP A 100 -5.51 0.46 19.32
N ALA A 101 -5.89 1.71 19.07
CA ALA A 101 -6.12 2.21 17.72
C ALA A 101 -5.32 3.49 17.46
N GLY A 102 -4.76 3.60 16.26
CA GLY A 102 -3.99 4.80 15.91
C GLY A 102 -3.65 4.93 14.44
N ILE A 103 -3.31 6.16 14.05
CA ILE A 103 -2.82 6.51 12.71
C ILE A 103 -1.32 6.22 12.65
N VAL A 104 -0.89 5.49 11.63
CA VAL A 104 0.53 5.16 11.41
C VAL A 104 1.24 6.29 10.67
N ALA A 105 2.45 6.63 11.09
CA ALA A 105 3.34 7.57 10.38
C ALA A 105 3.82 6.93 9.07
N TRP A 106 2.98 6.95 8.06
CA TRP A 106 3.19 6.32 6.77
C TRP A 106 2.75 7.25 5.62
N PRO A 107 3.35 7.17 4.42
CA PRO A 107 2.91 8.00 3.28
C PRO A 107 1.44 7.81 2.90
N MET A 108 0.93 6.59 3.04
CA MET A 108 -0.50 6.27 2.83
C MET A 108 -1.30 6.38 4.13
N SER A 109 -2.62 6.40 4.01
CA SER A 109 -3.55 6.53 5.15
C SER A 109 -3.79 5.19 5.82
N VAL A 110 -3.13 4.94 6.95
CA VAL A 110 -3.14 3.66 7.66
C VAL A 110 -3.67 3.81 9.08
N ILE A 111 -4.69 3.02 9.42
CA ILE A 111 -5.15 2.82 10.80
C ILE A 111 -4.59 1.49 11.28
N ARG A 112 -3.85 1.49 12.38
CA ARG A 112 -3.39 0.28 13.07
C ARG A 112 -4.25 -0.01 14.26
N LEU A 113 -4.77 -1.25 14.31
CA LEU A 113 -5.46 -1.82 15.45
C LEU A 113 -4.54 -2.85 16.12
N SER A 114 -4.48 -2.87 17.45
CA SER A 114 -3.65 -3.82 18.18
C SER A 114 -4.33 -4.26 19.48
N GLY A 115 -4.24 -5.54 19.82
CA GLY A 115 -4.84 -6.10 21.03
C GLY A 115 -4.52 -7.57 21.23
N MET A 116 -4.96 -8.12 22.36
CA MET A 116 -4.80 -9.53 22.70
C MET A 116 -5.94 -10.38 22.12
N ASP A 117 -7.12 -9.79 21.98
CA ASP A 117 -8.34 -10.45 21.51
C ASP A 117 -8.60 -10.10 20.04
N THR A 118 -8.45 -11.10 19.18
CA THR A 118 -8.69 -10.93 17.72
C THR A 118 -10.15 -10.63 17.39
N ASP A 119 -11.10 -11.14 18.17
CA ASP A 119 -12.53 -10.93 17.89
C ASP A 119 -12.90 -9.46 18.14
N ARG A 120 -12.27 -8.83 19.12
CA ARG A 120 -12.43 -7.40 19.39
C ARG A 120 -11.81 -6.54 18.27
N ILE A 121 -10.62 -6.92 17.81
CA ILE A 121 -9.96 -6.23 16.67
C ILE A 121 -10.81 -6.37 15.41
N ILE A 122 -11.33 -7.57 15.10
CA ILE A 122 -12.21 -7.84 13.96
C ILE A 122 -13.48 -6.98 14.03
N ALA A 123 -14.12 -6.94 15.20
CA ALA A 123 -15.35 -6.16 15.38
C ALA A 123 -15.11 -4.66 15.14
N LEU A 124 -14.01 -4.09 15.63
CA LEU A 124 -13.66 -2.69 15.38
C LEU A 124 -13.27 -2.46 13.92
N ALA A 125 -12.53 -3.39 13.30
CA ALA A 125 -12.18 -3.30 11.87
C ALA A 125 -13.42 -3.29 10.97
N ASP A 126 -14.44 -4.08 11.33
CA ASP A 126 -15.72 -4.11 10.61
C ASP A 126 -16.49 -2.78 10.74
N VAL A 127 -16.49 -2.18 11.93
CA VAL A 127 -17.05 -0.83 12.14
C VAL A 127 -16.34 0.19 11.25
N ILE A 128 -14.99 0.18 11.25
CA ILE A 128 -14.20 1.11 10.43
C ILE A 128 -14.47 0.90 8.93
N LEU A 129 -14.48 -0.36 8.45
CA LEU A 129 -14.76 -0.69 7.06
C LEU A 129 -16.13 -0.17 6.62
N ASN A 130 -17.18 -0.46 7.42
CA ASN A 130 -18.55 -0.05 7.08
C ASN A 130 -18.70 1.47 7.07
N LYS A 131 -18.08 2.16 8.03
CA LYS A 131 -18.04 3.63 8.04
C LYS A 131 -17.28 4.19 6.85
N TRP A 132 -16.11 3.59 6.51
CA TRP A 132 -15.30 4.04 5.38
C TRP A 132 -16.05 3.89 4.05
N ARG A 133 -16.74 2.80 3.82
CA ARG A 133 -17.49 2.55 2.60
C ARG A 133 -18.55 3.59 2.29
N GLU A 134 -19.18 4.16 3.30
CA GLU A 134 -20.22 5.18 3.17
C GLU A 134 -19.69 6.61 3.38
N TYR A 135 -18.38 6.78 3.61
CA TYR A 135 -17.83 8.07 3.96
C TYR A 135 -17.55 8.95 2.74
N THR A 136 -18.16 10.14 2.74
CA THR A 136 -17.88 11.21 1.78
C THR A 136 -17.36 12.43 2.50
N ASP A 137 -16.27 13.02 2.01
CA ASP A 137 -15.67 14.27 2.45
C ASP A 137 -15.24 15.07 1.21
N GLU A 138 -16.13 15.93 0.74
CA GLU A 138 -15.93 16.71 -0.50
C GLU A 138 -14.70 17.63 -0.40
N GLU A 139 -14.41 18.17 0.80
CA GLU A 139 -13.23 19.03 1.03
C GLU A 139 -11.91 18.27 0.83
N ALA A 140 -11.92 16.95 1.07
CA ALA A 140 -10.77 16.07 0.85
C ALA A 140 -10.84 15.31 -0.48
N PHE A 141 -11.83 15.63 -1.33
CA PHE A 141 -12.12 14.93 -2.58
C PHE A 141 -12.41 13.43 -2.41
N ILE A 142 -12.98 13.05 -1.28
CA ILE A 142 -13.37 11.66 -0.98
C ILE A 142 -14.85 11.51 -1.25
N TYR A 143 -15.20 10.65 -2.21
CA TYR A 143 -16.57 10.29 -2.54
C TYR A 143 -16.74 8.80 -2.34
N ALA A 144 -17.74 8.40 -1.55
CA ALA A 144 -18.06 7.00 -1.35
C ALA A 144 -18.59 6.35 -2.64
N TYR A 145 -19.37 7.12 -3.42
CA TYR A 145 -19.98 6.67 -4.67
C TYR A 145 -20.00 7.77 -5.73
N THR A 146 -19.96 7.36 -7.00
CA THR A 146 -20.32 8.18 -8.17
C THR A 146 -21.22 7.32 -9.06
N ASP A 147 -22.42 7.81 -9.40
CA ASP A 147 -23.40 7.08 -10.24
C ASP A 147 -23.66 5.64 -9.76
N ASN A 148 -23.74 5.44 -8.43
CA ASN A 148 -23.88 4.16 -7.71
C ASN A 148 -22.65 3.23 -7.78
N GLU A 149 -21.54 3.64 -8.36
CA GLU A 149 -20.29 2.89 -8.31
C GLU A 149 -19.52 3.20 -7.03
N PRO A 150 -19.15 2.20 -6.21
CA PRO A 150 -18.43 2.41 -4.96
C PRO A 150 -16.95 2.72 -5.21
N HIS A 151 -16.38 3.60 -4.37
CA HIS A 151 -14.98 3.99 -4.47
C HIS A 151 -14.15 3.61 -3.25
N ASN A 152 -14.75 3.54 -2.07
CA ASN A 152 -14.03 3.28 -0.83
C ASN A 152 -13.87 1.80 -0.54
N THR A 153 -12.64 1.40 -0.22
CA THR A 153 -12.30 0.06 0.23
C THR A 153 -11.05 0.09 1.12
N ILE A 154 -10.61 -1.06 1.60
CA ILE A 154 -9.45 -1.20 2.49
C ILE A 154 -8.51 -2.29 1.96
N THR A 155 -7.20 -2.08 2.13
CA THR A 155 -6.18 -3.12 2.04
C THR A 155 -5.81 -3.54 3.48
N PRO A 156 -6.28 -4.69 3.98
CA PRO A 156 -6.02 -5.14 5.35
C PRO A 156 -4.76 -6.01 5.42
N ILE A 157 -3.94 -5.81 6.47
CA ILE A 157 -2.74 -6.61 6.74
C ILE A 157 -2.70 -7.01 8.20
N ALA A 158 -2.71 -8.32 8.47
CA ALA A 158 -2.65 -8.89 9.80
C ALA A 158 -1.29 -9.51 10.12
N ARG A 159 -0.89 -9.44 11.39
CA ARG A 159 0.31 -10.08 11.92
C ARG A 159 0.22 -10.24 13.43
N LYS A 160 1.14 -11.04 13.99
CA LYS A 160 1.37 -11.10 15.42
C LYS A 160 2.66 -10.35 15.76
N ARG A 161 2.63 -9.53 16.82
CA ARG A 161 3.81 -8.82 17.34
C ARG A 161 3.89 -9.05 18.87
N GLY A 162 4.86 -9.86 19.28
CA GLY A 162 4.94 -10.31 20.68
C GLY A 162 3.67 -11.05 21.07
N ASP A 163 3.01 -10.61 22.13
CA ASP A 163 1.76 -11.22 22.60
C ASP A 163 0.49 -10.63 21.94
N LYS A 164 0.61 -9.49 21.25
CA LYS A 164 -0.52 -8.82 20.61
C LYS A 164 -0.67 -9.25 19.15
N PHE A 165 -1.90 -9.18 18.67
CA PHE A 165 -2.24 -9.21 17.25
C PHE A 165 -2.36 -7.78 16.74
N GLU A 166 -1.96 -7.55 15.50
CA GLU A 166 -2.08 -6.26 14.81
C GLU A 166 -2.82 -6.44 13.49
N LEU A 167 -3.65 -5.44 13.17
CA LEU A 167 -4.32 -5.30 11.87
C LEU A 167 -4.12 -3.87 11.37
N ASP A 168 -3.39 -3.73 10.27
CA ASP A 168 -3.29 -2.47 9.55
C ASP A 168 -4.41 -2.39 8.51
N LEU A 169 -5.18 -1.31 8.56
CA LEU A 169 -6.26 -0.98 7.63
C LEU A 169 -5.79 0.18 6.76
N VAL A 170 -5.36 -0.09 5.54
CA VAL A 170 -4.96 0.95 4.59
C VAL A 170 -6.18 1.41 3.82
N LEU A 171 -6.59 2.65 4.03
CA LEU A 171 -7.75 3.24 3.37
C LEU A 171 -7.45 3.47 1.89
N ARG A 172 -8.36 3.03 1.01
CA ARG A 172 -8.24 3.14 -0.44
C ARG A 172 -9.49 3.76 -1.03
N ASN A 173 -9.29 4.47 -2.15
CA ASN A 173 -10.38 5.02 -2.96
C ASN A 173 -9.97 4.98 -4.43
N ASN A 174 -10.85 4.53 -5.33
CA ASN A 174 -10.54 4.30 -6.74
C ASN A 174 -11.17 5.33 -7.70
N ILE A 175 -11.61 6.46 -7.17
CA ILE A 175 -12.23 7.50 -8.01
C ILE A 175 -11.28 7.98 -9.11
N THR A 176 -11.83 8.23 -10.30
CA THR A 176 -11.12 8.78 -11.45
C THR A 176 -11.68 10.13 -11.83
N THR A 177 -10.90 10.95 -12.51
CA THR A 177 -11.31 12.20 -13.15
C THR A 177 -10.72 12.29 -14.55
N GLU A 178 -11.14 13.28 -15.33
CA GLU A 178 -10.52 13.55 -16.65
C GLU A 178 -9.02 13.85 -16.52
N GLU A 179 -8.62 14.55 -15.44
CA GLU A 179 -7.21 14.84 -15.15
C GLU A 179 -6.44 13.59 -14.67
N HIS A 180 -7.10 12.72 -13.92
CA HIS A 180 -6.53 11.49 -13.35
C HIS A 180 -7.29 10.23 -13.81
N PRO A 181 -7.18 9.85 -15.09
CA PRO A 181 -7.94 8.72 -15.66
C PRO A 181 -7.49 7.35 -15.13
N LEU A 182 -6.30 7.27 -14.54
CA LEU A 182 -5.79 6.05 -13.88
C LEU A 182 -6.14 5.99 -12.39
N GLY A 183 -6.75 7.06 -11.83
CA GLY A 183 -7.12 7.21 -10.42
C GLY A 183 -6.55 8.48 -9.83
N VAL A 184 -7.36 9.15 -9.00
CA VAL A 184 -6.92 10.31 -8.21
C VAL A 184 -5.91 9.88 -7.15
N TYR A 185 -6.13 8.70 -6.53
CA TYR A 185 -5.27 8.09 -5.53
C TYR A 185 -4.42 6.98 -6.17
N HIS A 186 -3.63 7.38 -7.15
CA HIS A 186 -2.78 6.53 -7.98
C HIS A 186 -1.51 7.32 -8.33
N PRO A 187 -0.37 6.67 -8.65
CA PRO A 187 0.82 7.39 -9.09
C PRO A 187 0.51 8.36 -10.22
N HIS A 188 0.83 9.64 -10.05
CA HIS A 188 0.57 10.66 -11.04
C HIS A 188 1.59 10.64 -12.19
N ALA A 189 1.24 11.24 -13.32
CA ALA A 189 2.01 11.20 -14.58
C ALA A 189 3.50 11.56 -14.42
N LYS A 190 3.83 12.50 -13.52
CA LYS A 190 5.22 12.89 -13.20
C LYS A 190 6.08 11.70 -12.75
N LEU A 191 5.49 10.69 -12.09
CA LEU A 191 6.19 9.55 -11.51
C LEU A 191 6.21 8.33 -12.44
N HIS A 192 5.51 8.38 -13.58
CA HIS A 192 5.33 7.23 -14.48
C HIS A 192 6.64 6.75 -15.13
N HIS A 193 7.67 7.59 -15.18
CA HIS A 193 8.99 7.17 -15.63
C HIS A 193 9.60 6.07 -14.72
N ILE A 194 9.21 6.02 -13.45
CA ILE A 194 9.60 4.98 -12.47
C ILE A 194 8.46 3.98 -12.24
N LYS A 195 7.26 4.45 -11.83
CA LYS A 195 6.13 3.59 -11.47
C LYS A 195 4.82 4.15 -12.00
N LYS A 196 4.18 3.40 -12.91
CA LYS A 196 2.87 3.74 -13.49
C LYS A 196 1.77 2.75 -13.05
N GLU A 197 2.16 1.55 -12.66
CA GLU A 197 1.25 0.46 -12.35
C GLU A 197 0.51 0.72 -11.02
N ASN A 198 -0.61 0.04 -10.83
CA ASN A 198 -1.41 0.09 -9.60
C ASN A 198 -0.56 -0.28 -8.38
N ILE A 199 -0.87 0.32 -7.24
CA ILE A 199 -0.20 0.07 -5.96
C ILE A 199 -0.97 -1.02 -5.23
N GLY A 200 -0.41 -2.23 -5.27
CA GLY A 200 -0.93 -3.42 -4.59
C GLY A 200 -0.40 -3.59 -3.17
N LEU A 201 -0.74 -4.73 -2.56
CA LEU A 201 -0.43 -5.05 -1.16
C LEU A 201 1.06 -4.89 -0.81
N ILE A 202 1.95 -5.38 -1.67
CA ILE A 202 3.40 -5.38 -1.40
C ILE A 202 3.95 -3.96 -1.40
N GLU A 203 3.57 -3.17 -2.40
CA GLU A 203 3.99 -1.77 -2.52
C GLU A 203 3.44 -0.91 -1.37
N VAL A 204 2.18 -1.12 -1.00
CA VAL A 204 1.55 -0.44 0.15
C VAL A 204 2.39 -0.59 1.42
N MET A 205 2.98 -1.77 1.64
CA MET A 205 3.82 -2.05 2.79
C MET A 205 5.25 -1.49 2.68
N GLY A 206 5.62 -0.88 1.55
CA GLY A 206 6.87 -0.17 1.36
C GLY A 206 7.97 -0.92 0.59
N LEU A 207 7.66 -2.03 -0.07
CA LEU A 207 8.59 -2.68 -0.98
C LEU A 207 8.29 -2.23 -2.42
N ALA A 208 9.22 -1.53 -3.04
CA ALA A 208 9.10 -1.05 -4.41
C ALA A 208 9.18 -2.21 -5.41
N VAL A 209 8.03 -2.75 -5.83
CA VAL A 209 7.96 -3.66 -6.98
C VAL A 209 7.94 -2.81 -8.23
N LEU A 210 9.07 -2.75 -8.93
CA LEU A 210 9.30 -1.87 -10.06
C LEU A 210 9.28 -2.65 -11.39
N PRO A 211 8.90 -2.00 -12.51
CA PRO A 211 8.93 -2.62 -13.83
C PRO A 211 10.31 -3.15 -14.22
N ALA A 212 10.36 -4.33 -14.84
CA ALA A 212 11.62 -4.98 -15.22
C ALA A 212 12.49 -4.12 -16.17
N ARG A 213 11.86 -3.24 -16.99
CA ARG A 213 12.57 -2.30 -17.88
C ARG A 213 13.57 -1.41 -17.13
N LEU A 214 13.24 -1.01 -15.89
CA LEU A 214 14.09 -0.09 -15.12
C LEU A 214 15.47 -0.64 -14.84
N LYS A 215 15.67 -1.96 -14.83
CA LYS A 215 17.01 -2.55 -14.64
C LYS A 215 17.97 -2.12 -15.76
N GLY A 216 17.54 -2.19 -17.01
CA GLY A 216 18.31 -1.75 -18.18
C GLY A 216 18.40 -0.23 -18.27
N GLU A 217 17.25 0.46 -18.15
CA GLU A 217 17.19 1.91 -18.21
C GLU A 217 18.08 2.59 -17.18
N MET A 218 18.13 2.11 -15.93
CA MET A 218 18.98 2.68 -14.88
C MET A 218 20.46 2.40 -15.08
N ALA A 219 20.84 1.25 -15.67
CA ALA A 219 22.22 1.00 -16.07
C ALA A 219 22.68 1.99 -17.14
N HIS A 220 21.90 2.15 -18.20
CA HIS A 220 22.16 3.10 -19.28
C HIS A 220 22.17 4.56 -18.78
N LEU A 221 21.22 4.93 -17.90
CA LEU A 221 21.14 6.26 -17.29
C LEU A 221 22.42 6.62 -16.52
N LYS A 222 22.93 5.70 -15.70
CA LYS A 222 24.16 5.90 -14.93
C LYS A 222 25.38 6.15 -15.82
N GLU A 223 25.52 5.35 -16.91
CA GLU A 223 26.57 5.53 -17.90
C GLU A 223 26.46 6.90 -18.60
N ALA A 224 25.23 7.30 -18.98
CA ALA A 224 25.00 8.59 -19.63
C ALA A 224 25.31 9.78 -18.71
N ILE A 225 24.93 9.71 -17.43
CA ILE A 225 25.24 10.75 -16.42
C ILE A 225 26.75 10.91 -16.24
N LEU A 226 27.48 9.81 -16.09
CA LEU A 226 28.93 9.82 -15.92
C LEU A 226 29.67 10.34 -17.17
N ALA A 227 29.14 10.05 -18.33
CA ALA A 227 29.70 10.54 -19.59
C ALA A 227 29.28 12.00 -19.94
N GLY A 228 28.43 12.63 -19.13
CA GLY A 228 27.94 13.98 -19.38
C GLY A 228 27.06 14.11 -20.63
N LYS A 229 26.38 13.03 -21.04
CA LYS A 229 25.50 13.02 -22.21
C LYS A 229 24.22 13.81 -21.96
N ASP A 230 23.67 14.38 -23.03
CA ASP A 230 22.31 14.94 -23.00
C ASP A 230 21.27 13.83 -22.99
N LEU A 231 20.60 13.65 -21.85
CA LEU A 231 19.58 12.60 -21.67
C LEU A 231 18.35 12.81 -22.55
N ARG A 232 18.03 14.06 -22.93
CA ARG A 232 16.88 14.38 -23.77
C ARG A 232 17.09 14.00 -25.22
N ALA A 233 18.36 13.84 -25.65
CA ALA A 233 18.70 13.38 -26.99
C ALA A 233 18.63 11.83 -27.14
N ASP A 234 18.46 11.13 -26.01
CA ASP A 234 18.36 9.66 -25.98
C ASP A 234 16.90 9.25 -25.79
N GLU A 235 16.32 8.49 -26.74
CA GLU A 235 14.91 8.12 -26.78
C GLU A 235 14.48 7.31 -25.53
N GLU A 236 15.35 6.45 -25.00
CA GLU A 236 15.08 5.66 -23.81
C GLU A 236 15.17 6.49 -22.53
N LEU A 237 16.09 7.44 -22.46
CA LEU A 237 16.41 8.19 -21.26
C LEU A 237 15.69 9.54 -21.14
N ALA A 238 15.14 10.08 -22.23
CA ALA A 238 14.49 11.39 -22.25
C ALA A 238 13.40 11.54 -21.17
N LYS A 239 12.64 10.49 -20.88
CA LYS A 239 11.61 10.45 -19.84
C LYS A 239 12.15 10.60 -18.41
N HIS A 240 13.45 10.37 -18.17
CA HIS A 240 14.11 10.51 -16.89
C HIS A 240 14.87 11.84 -16.74
N ALA A 241 14.98 12.64 -17.81
CA ALA A 241 15.84 13.81 -17.84
C ALA A 241 15.44 14.87 -16.79
N ASP A 242 14.15 15.19 -16.68
CA ASP A 242 13.66 16.18 -15.72
C ASP A 242 13.92 15.73 -14.28
N TRP A 243 13.72 14.46 -13.96
CA TRP A 243 14.04 13.87 -12.66
C TRP A 243 15.55 13.98 -12.34
N VAL A 244 16.42 13.69 -13.32
CA VAL A 244 17.87 13.83 -13.13
C VAL A 244 18.26 15.29 -12.91
N ASP A 245 17.68 16.24 -13.64
CA ASP A 245 17.91 17.67 -13.44
C ASP A 245 17.44 18.14 -12.06
N GLU A 246 16.37 17.56 -11.49
CA GLU A 246 15.88 17.86 -10.15
C GLU A 246 16.83 17.36 -9.04
N PHE A 247 17.44 16.20 -9.20
CA PHE A 247 18.28 15.65 -8.13
C PHE A 247 19.77 15.98 -8.26
N ARG A 248 20.30 16.13 -9.48
CA ARG A 248 21.72 16.39 -9.72
C ARG A 248 22.30 17.53 -8.88
N PRO A 249 21.63 18.69 -8.71
CA PRO A 249 22.14 19.80 -7.89
C PRO A 249 22.19 19.50 -6.39
N LYS A 250 21.59 18.43 -5.91
CA LYS A 250 21.61 18.03 -4.49
C LYS A 250 22.92 17.34 -4.09
N TYR A 251 23.78 17.01 -5.07
CA TYR A 251 25.03 16.28 -4.89
C TYR A 251 26.21 17.11 -5.39
N ASP A 252 27.23 17.29 -4.56
CA ASP A 252 28.44 18.05 -4.90
C ASP A 252 29.17 17.45 -6.11
N ALA A 253 29.24 16.12 -6.18
CA ALA A 253 29.78 15.39 -7.30
C ALA A 253 29.08 14.02 -7.47
N ILE A 254 28.84 13.64 -8.71
CA ILE A 254 28.38 12.29 -9.06
C ILE A 254 29.53 11.57 -9.76
N THR A 255 30.01 10.48 -9.17
CA THR A 255 31.16 9.72 -9.62
C THR A 255 30.81 8.23 -9.79
N ALA A 256 31.70 7.46 -10.41
CA ALA A 256 31.51 6.02 -10.57
C ALA A 256 31.35 5.28 -9.22
N GLU A 257 31.94 5.82 -8.14
CA GLU A 257 31.91 5.20 -6.81
C GLU A 257 30.57 5.45 -6.07
N ASN A 258 29.83 6.53 -6.39
CA ASN A 258 28.65 6.91 -5.62
C ASN A 258 27.34 6.89 -6.42
N ILE A 259 27.38 6.80 -7.75
CA ILE A 259 26.22 6.90 -8.61
C ILE A 259 25.16 5.82 -8.32
N ASP A 260 25.58 4.60 -8.00
CA ASP A 260 24.64 3.50 -7.67
C ASP A 260 23.79 3.87 -6.45
N GLY A 261 24.43 4.29 -5.37
CA GLY A 261 23.73 4.68 -4.15
C GLY A 261 22.85 5.95 -4.33
N ILE A 262 23.29 6.89 -5.18
CA ILE A 262 22.50 8.09 -5.52
C ILE A 262 21.23 7.67 -6.26
N VAL A 263 21.34 6.90 -7.33
CA VAL A 263 20.19 6.49 -8.14
C VAL A 263 19.23 5.64 -7.33
N GLU A 264 19.73 4.68 -6.51
CA GLU A 264 18.88 3.88 -5.61
C GLU A 264 18.11 4.75 -4.61
N LYS A 265 18.80 5.72 -3.99
CA LYS A 265 18.16 6.67 -3.06
C LYS A 265 17.07 7.51 -3.76
N GLU A 266 17.40 8.06 -4.93
CA GLU A 266 16.44 8.93 -5.66
C GLU A 266 15.25 8.13 -6.19
N ILE A 267 15.41 6.86 -6.61
CA ILE A 267 14.30 5.94 -6.91
C ILE A 267 13.44 5.72 -5.66
N GLY A 268 14.05 5.52 -4.50
CA GLY A 268 13.35 5.38 -3.23
C GLY A 268 12.50 6.62 -2.88
N LEU A 269 13.03 7.82 -3.15
CA LEU A 269 12.28 9.08 -2.96
C LEU A 269 11.11 9.21 -3.95
N VAL A 270 11.28 8.81 -5.20
CA VAL A 270 10.17 8.74 -6.16
C VAL A 270 9.11 7.74 -5.68
N PHE A 271 9.54 6.58 -5.19
CA PHE A 271 8.58 5.58 -4.68
C PHE A 271 7.84 6.06 -3.43
N MET A 272 8.47 6.86 -2.58
CA MET A 272 7.78 7.52 -1.47
C MET A 272 6.66 8.45 -1.99
N GLN A 273 6.94 9.27 -3.02
CA GLN A 273 5.92 10.11 -3.66
C GLN A 273 4.80 9.27 -4.30
N VAL A 274 5.13 8.12 -4.89
CA VAL A 274 4.15 7.16 -5.41
C VAL A 274 3.18 6.71 -4.31
N LEU A 275 3.66 6.42 -3.10
CA LEU A 275 2.81 6.07 -1.98
C LEU A 275 2.00 7.27 -1.46
N GLU A 276 2.57 8.47 -1.46
CA GLU A 276 1.86 9.71 -1.11
C GLU A 276 0.73 10.00 -2.09
N ASP A 277 0.96 9.83 -3.41
CA ASP A 277 -0.08 9.97 -4.43
C ASP A 277 -1.20 8.93 -4.24
N ALA A 278 -0.84 7.69 -3.89
CA ALA A 278 -1.80 6.62 -3.62
C ALA A 278 -2.52 6.75 -2.26
N GLY A 279 -2.04 7.60 -1.35
CA GLY A 279 -2.65 7.89 -0.05
C GLY A 279 -3.90 8.75 -0.17
N VAL A 280 -4.98 8.35 0.49
CA VAL A 280 -6.26 9.09 0.46
C VAL A 280 -6.14 10.41 1.21
N TYR A 281 -5.64 10.39 2.43
CA TYR A 281 -5.33 11.60 3.20
C TYR A 281 -3.87 11.98 2.99
N LYS A 282 -3.63 13.14 2.38
CA LYS A 282 -2.28 13.63 2.11
C LYS A 282 -1.55 14.00 3.41
N ARG A 283 -0.23 13.96 3.38
CA ARG A 283 0.64 14.28 4.54
C ARG A 283 0.76 15.79 4.79
N THR A 284 -0.22 16.58 4.33
CA THR A 284 -0.36 18.02 4.60
C THR A 284 -1.19 18.26 5.86
N GLU A 285 -1.20 19.49 6.37
CA GLU A 285 -2.03 19.88 7.51
C GLU A 285 -3.53 19.66 7.22
N GLU A 286 -3.97 20.02 6.00
CA GLU A 286 -5.35 19.83 5.54
C GLU A 286 -5.72 18.34 5.44
N GLY A 287 -4.82 17.52 4.89
CA GLY A 287 -5.03 16.08 4.78
C GLY A 287 -5.11 15.40 6.15
N GLN A 288 -4.29 15.83 7.11
CA GLN A 288 -4.36 15.32 8.48
C GLN A 288 -5.65 15.75 9.19
N LYS A 289 -6.12 17.00 8.99
CA LYS A 289 -7.41 17.45 9.50
C LYS A 289 -8.57 16.66 8.88
N ALA A 290 -8.48 16.32 7.60
CA ALA A 290 -9.48 15.49 6.92
C ALA A 290 -9.48 14.05 7.50
N PHE A 291 -8.32 13.46 7.75
CA PHE A 291 -8.23 12.16 8.41
C PHE A 291 -8.86 12.20 9.81
N ASP A 292 -8.62 13.26 10.56
CA ASP A 292 -9.25 13.47 11.87
C ASP A 292 -10.77 13.58 11.80
N ARG A 293 -11.33 14.16 10.72
CA ARG A 293 -12.79 14.18 10.53
C ARG A 293 -13.36 12.78 10.38
N PHE A 294 -12.68 11.92 9.59
CA PHE A 294 -13.09 10.52 9.49
C PHE A 294 -13.00 9.79 10.82
N ILE A 295 -11.88 9.92 11.56
CA ILE A 295 -11.71 9.27 12.87
C ILE A 295 -12.81 9.69 13.85
N LYS A 296 -13.27 10.94 13.82
CA LYS A 296 -14.35 11.42 14.67
C LYS A 296 -15.74 10.84 14.34
N CYS A 297 -15.88 10.17 13.18
CA CYS A 297 -17.11 9.49 12.79
C CYS A 297 -17.18 8.05 13.32
N LEU A 298 -16.08 7.52 13.88
CA LEU A 298 -16.00 6.19 14.46
C LEU A 298 -16.53 6.19 15.90
#